data_613a1aac07334fdff640c873943b39d1
#
_entry.id   613a1aac07334fdff640c873943b39d1
#
_cell.length_a   1.000
_cell.length_b   1.000
_cell.length_c   1.000
_cell.angle_alpha   90.00
_cell.angle_beta   90.00
_cell.angle_gamma   90.00
#
_symmetry.space_group_name_H-M   'P 1'
#
loop_
_entity.id
_entity.type
_entity.pdbx_description
1 polymer ?
#
loop_
_entity_poly.entity_id
_entity_poly.type
_entity_poly.pdbx_seq_one_letter_code
_entity_poly.pdbx_strand_id
1 'polypeptide(L)'
;MATPKIVLFYAFTPLADPDAIRVWQRDLGEALGLRGRLLISKDGINGTLGGDIGVLKKWLRSFRSYAPFAHADIKWSEGTGLDADGRSLDFPKLSVKVRDEIVSFGAPGELRVDEHGVVGGGTRLTPEELHGLIDQRGEDVVFFDGRNALEAQIGRFRGAVVPDTETTRDFVRL
;
A
#
# COMPACT_ATOMS: atom_id res chain seq x y z
N MET A 1 -21.20 10.95 16.28
CA MET A 1 -20.01 11.82 16.27
C MET A 1 -19.14 11.40 15.09
N ALA A 2 -18.66 12.32 14.26
CA ALA A 2 -17.78 12.02 13.14
C ALA A 2 -16.41 11.55 13.68
N THR A 3 -15.88 10.45 13.16
CA THR A 3 -14.64 9.87 13.65
C THR A 3 -13.62 9.84 12.52
N PRO A 4 -12.55 10.68 12.60
CA PRO A 4 -11.51 10.72 11.58
C PRO A 4 -10.73 9.41 11.58
N LYS A 5 -10.59 8.82 10.40
CA LYS A 5 -9.78 7.62 10.18
C LYS A 5 -9.01 7.73 8.88
N ILE A 6 -7.96 6.95 8.81
CA ILE A 6 -7.18 6.71 7.60
C ILE A 6 -7.27 5.23 7.26
N VAL A 7 -7.49 4.91 6.01
CA VAL A 7 -7.42 3.55 5.48
C VAL A 7 -6.28 3.46 4.48
N LEU A 8 -5.35 2.55 4.73
CA LEU A 8 -4.33 2.11 3.79
C LEU A 8 -4.82 0.82 3.15
N PHE A 9 -4.66 0.69 1.85
CA PHE A 9 -5.08 -0.50 1.12
C PHE A 9 -4.20 -0.77 -0.08
N TYR A 10 -4.07 -2.05 -0.41
CA TYR A 10 -3.46 -2.48 -1.66
C TYR A 10 -4.06 -3.80 -2.14
N ALA A 11 -4.04 -3.98 -3.45
CA ALA A 11 -4.35 -5.23 -4.10
C ALA A 11 -3.41 -5.41 -5.29
N PHE A 12 -2.66 -6.51 -5.29
CA PHE A 12 -1.93 -6.98 -6.46
C PHE A 12 -2.87 -7.91 -7.24
N THR A 13 -3.30 -7.46 -8.40
CA THR A 13 -4.23 -8.18 -9.26
C THR A 13 -4.18 -7.59 -10.68
N PRO A 14 -4.27 -8.41 -11.73
CA PRO A 14 -4.29 -7.87 -13.09
C PRO A 14 -5.49 -6.96 -13.30
N LEU A 15 -5.25 -5.76 -13.81
CA LEU A 15 -6.29 -4.80 -14.18
C LEU A 15 -6.29 -4.58 -15.70
N ALA A 16 -7.40 -4.91 -16.32
CA ALA A 16 -7.53 -4.79 -17.78
C ALA A 16 -7.56 -3.32 -18.25
N ASP A 17 -8.15 -2.43 -17.46
CA ASP A 17 -8.28 -1.00 -17.77
C ASP A 17 -8.01 -0.14 -16.52
N PRO A 18 -6.73 0.19 -16.24
CA PRO A 18 -6.35 1.06 -15.12
C PRO A 18 -6.97 2.47 -15.22
N ASP A 19 -7.21 2.98 -16.42
CA ASP A 19 -7.81 4.31 -16.60
C ASP A 19 -9.29 4.33 -16.23
N ALA A 20 -10.05 3.31 -16.56
CA ALA A 20 -11.43 3.17 -16.11
C ALA A 20 -11.51 3.10 -14.57
N ILE A 21 -10.62 2.33 -13.94
CA ILE A 21 -10.52 2.26 -12.47
C ILE A 21 -10.15 3.63 -11.88
N ARG A 22 -9.24 4.38 -12.51
CA ARG A 22 -8.88 5.72 -12.09
C ARG A 22 -10.08 6.68 -12.10
N VAL A 23 -10.85 6.67 -13.17
CA VAL A 23 -12.07 7.52 -13.28
C VAL A 23 -13.06 7.13 -12.20
N TRP A 24 -13.38 5.85 -12.08
CA TRP A 24 -14.31 5.36 -11.05
C TRP A 24 -13.88 5.73 -9.63
N GLN A 25 -12.63 5.48 -9.25
CA GLN A 25 -12.14 5.76 -7.90
C GLN A 25 -12.07 7.25 -7.60
N ARG A 26 -11.74 8.08 -8.60
CA ARG A 26 -11.76 9.53 -8.45
C ARG A 26 -13.18 10.03 -8.21
N ASP A 27 -14.13 9.66 -9.08
CA ASP A 27 -15.49 10.15 -9.01
C ASP A 27 -16.18 9.68 -7.71
N LEU A 28 -15.96 8.43 -7.31
CA LEU A 28 -16.44 7.90 -6.03
C LEU A 28 -15.83 8.65 -4.83
N GLY A 29 -14.53 8.87 -4.85
CA GLY A 29 -13.82 9.57 -3.77
C GLY A 29 -14.24 11.04 -3.65
N GLU A 30 -14.41 11.73 -4.78
CA GLU A 30 -14.90 13.12 -4.83
C GLU A 30 -16.34 13.21 -4.34
N ALA A 31 -17.24 12.34 -4.82
CA ALA A 31 -18.64 12.28 -4.37
C ALA A 31 -18.80 12.01 -2.87
N LEU A 32 -17.87 11.29 -2.28
CA LEU A 32 -17.82 10.98 -0.85
C LEU A 32 -17.00 12.00 -0.04
N GLY A 33 -16.41 13.03 -0.67
CA GLY A 33 -15.59 14.04 0.01
C GLY A 33 -14.28 13.48 0.59
N LEU A 34 -13.79 12.34 0.12
CA LEU A 34 -12.56 11.74 0.60
C LEU A 34 -11.32 12.48 0.10
N ARG A 35 -10.27 12.46 0.89
CA ARG A 35 -8.94 12.95 0.51
C ARG A 35 -7.92 11.84 0.66
N GLY A 36 -6.85 11.91 -0.12
CA GLY A 36 -5.79 10.92 -0.07
C GLY A 36 -5.14 10.69 -1.42
N ARG A 37 -4.44 9.57 -1.54
CA ARG A 37 -3.68 9.24 -2.74
C ARG A 37 -3.93 7.80 -3.14
N LEU A 38 -4.24 7.59 -4.43
CA LEU A 38 -4.35 6.28 -5.06
C LEU A 38 -3.38 6.20 -6.24
N LEU A 39 -2.69 5.09 -6.33
CA LEU A 39 -1.87 4.70 -7.46
C LEU A 39 -2.45 3.43 -8.07
N ILE A 40 -2.60 3.43 -9.37
CA ILE A 40 -3.19 2.33 -10.12
C ILE A 40 -2.22 1.96 -11.23
N SER A 41 -1.99 0.69 -11.45
CA SER A 41 -1.25 0.16 -12.59
C SER A 41 -1.98 -1.05 -13.17
N LYS A 42 -1.45 -1.61 -14.25
CA LYS A 42 -1.92 -2.90 -14.77
C LYS A 42 -1.80 -4.05 -13.75
N ASP A 43 -0.95 -3.89 -12.73
CA ASP A 43 -0.61 -4.90 -11.72
C ASP A 43 -1.40 -4.73 -10.42
N GLY A 44 -2.29 -3.72 -10.33
CA GLY A 44 -3.15 -3.52 -9.18
C GLY A 44 -3.36 -2.08 -8.74
N ILE A 45 -3.72 -1.93 -7.46
CA ILE A 45 -3.99 -0.64 -6.82
C ILE A 45 -3.30 -0.55 -5.45
N ASN A 46 -2.80 0.64 -5.14
CA ASN A 46 -2.25 0.99 -3.84
C ASN A 46 -2.77 2.37 -3.45
N GLY A 47 -3.20 2.55 -2.22
CA GLY A 47 -3.72 3.84 -1.81
C GLY A 47 -3.87 4.04 -0.32
N THR A 48 -4.01 5.31 0.03
CA THR A 48 -4.36 5.76 1.37
C THR A 48 -5.43 6.83 1.25
N LEU A 49 -6.53 6.67 1.98
CA LEU A 49 -7.64 7.62 2.04
C LEU A 49 -7.93 8.00 3.48
N GLY A 50 -8.26 9.28 3.69
CA GLY A 50 -8.71 9.82 4.97
C GLY A 50 -10.10 10.41 4.86
N GLY A 51 -10.86 10.31 5.96
CA GLY A 51 -12.21 10.84 6.08
C GLY A 51 -12.93 10.35 7.33
N ASP A 52 -14.23 10.62 7.42
CA ASP A 52 -15.06 10.00 8.44
C ASP A 52 -15.17 8.48 8.24
N ILE A 53 -15.12 7.71 9.33
CA ILE A 53 -15.16 6.24 9.27
C ILE A 53 -16.40 5.70 8.56
N GLY A 54 -17.55 6.34 8.72
CA GLY A 54 -18.80 5.93 8.06
C GLY A 54 -18.71 6.12 6.55
N VAL A 55 -18.08 7.21 6.11
CA VAL A 55 -17.84 7.51 4.69
C VAL A 55 -16.82 6.55 4.11
N LEU A 56 -15.70 6.31 4.79
CA LEU A 56 -14.69 5.34 4.38
C LEU A 56 -15.25 3.91 4.27
N LYS A 57 -16.15 3.51 5.18
CA LYS A 57 -16.84 2.21 5.08
C LYS A 57 -17.80 2.13 3.88
N LYS A 58 -18.44 3.25 3.46
CA LYS A 58 -19.24 3.31 2.24
C LYS A 58 -18.36 3.12 1.00
N TRP A 59 -17.24 3.86 0.94
CA TRP A 59 -16.24 3.69 -0.11
C TRP A 59 -15.74 2.24 -0.17
N LEU A 60 -15.36 1.65 0.97
CA LEU A 60 -14.81 0.30 1.03
C LEU A 60 -15.79 -0.78 0.54
N ARG A 61 -17.09 -0.62 0.82
CA ARG A 61 -18.11 -1.53 0.26
C ARG A 61 -18.17 -1.46 -1.27
N SER A 62 -18.15 -0.25 -1.84
CA SER A 62 -18.11 -0.08 -3.29
C SER A 62 -16.79 -0.62 -3.88
N PHE A 63 -15.66 -0.33 -3.25
CA PHE A 63 -14.35 -0.81 -3.65
C PHE A 63 -14.29 -2.34 -3.72
N ARG A 64 -14.75 -3.03 -2.67
CA ARG A 64 -14.77 -4.50 -2.59
C ARG A 64 -15.86 -5.17 -3.44
N SER A 65 -16.84 -4.43 -3.97
CA SER A 65 -17.81 -4.98 -4.91
C SER A 65 -17.21 -5.29 -6.29
N TYR A 66 -16.07 -4.70 -6.62
CA TYR A 66 -15.28 -5.07 -7.79
C TYR A 66 -14.44 -6.31 -7.47
N ALA A 67 -14.70 -7.40 -8.17
CA ALA A 67 -14.12 -8.71 -7.85
C ALA A 67 -12.59 -8.72 -7.66
N PRO A 68 -11.78 -8.04 -8.51
CA PRO A 68 -10.33 -7.97 -8.31
C PRO A 68 -9.88 -7.32 -6.98
N PHE A 69 -10.75 -6.53 -6.32
CA PHE A 69 -10.44 -5.86 -5.06
C PHE A 69 -11.12 -6.49 -3.85
N ALA A 70 -11.87 -7.58 -4.02
CA ALA A 70 -12.62 -8.21 -2.94
C ALA A 70 -11.73 -8.61 -1.74
N HIS A 71 -10.52 -9.06 -2.02
CA HIS A 71 -9.54 -9.53 -1.03
C HIS A 71 -8.38 -8.57 -0.78
N ALA A 72 -8.54 -7.28 -1.14
CA ALA A 72 -7.53 -6.27 -0.88
C ALA A 72 -7.12 -6.24 0.60
N ASP A 73 -5.83 -6.11 0.85
CA ASP A 73 -5.29 -5.89 2.21
C ASP A 73 -5.69 -4.49 2.67
N ILE A 74 -6.28 -4.42 3.86
CA ILE A 74 -6.82 -3.17 4.41
C ILE A 74 -6.25 -2.97 5.81
N LYS A 75 -5.62 -1.81 6.03
CA LYS A 75 -5.13 -1.38 7.33
C LYS A 75 -5.77 -0.06 7.72
N TRP A 76 -6.15 0.05 9.00
CA TRP A 76 -6.77 1.25 9.55
C TRP A 76 -5.83 1.93 10.53
N SER A 77 -5.85 3.26 10.52
CA SER A 77 -5.18 4.09 11.53
C SER A 77 -6.06 5.27 11.94
N GLU A 78 -5.69 5.92 13.04
CA GLU A 78 -6.35 7.15 13.48
C GLU A 78 -6.05 8.28 12.50
N GLY A 79 -7.07 9.10 12.23
CA GLY A 79 -6.91 10.39 11.55
C GLY A 79 -6.73 11.51 12.54
N THR A 80 -6.06 12.59 12.15
CA THR A 80 -5.81 13.74 13.03
C THR A 80 -7.03 14.62 13.21
N GLY A 81 -7.95 14.66 12.25
CA GLY A 81 -9.17 15.46 12.32
C GLY A 81 -9.92 15.56 11.00
N LEU A 82 -11.06 16.23 11.07
CA LEU A 82 -11.91 16.57 9.93
C LEU A 82 -12.10 18.09 9.87
N ASP A 83 -12.18 18.64 8.66
CA ASP A 83 -12.56 20.05 8.46
C ASP A 83 -14.08 20.25 8.62
N ALA A 84 -14.55 21.48 8.43
CA ALA A 84 -15.97 21.84 8.58
C ALA A 84 -16.89 21.08 7.60
N ASP A 85 -16.35 20.63 6.47
CA ASP A 85 -17.06 19.82 5.47
C ASP A 85 -16.97 18.31 5.73
N GLY A 86 -16.35 17.89 6.84
CA GLY A 86 -16.15 16.49 7.20
C GLY A 86 -15.04 15.79 6.43
N ARG A 87 -14.15 16.54 5.78
CA ARG A 87 -13.02 15.99 5.00
C ARG A 87 -11.77 15.87 5.87
N SER A 88 -10.95 14.86 5.61
CA SER A 88 -9.71 14.64 6.36
C SER A 88 -8.75 15.84 6.30
N LEU A 89 -8.17 16.17 7.46
CA LEU A 89 -7.07 17.13 7.58
C LEU A 89 -5.70 16.51 7.24
N ASP A 90 -5.59 15.18 7.21
CA ASP A 90 -4.33 14.47 6.96
C ASP A 90 -3.84 14.56 5.51
N PHE A 91 -4.75 14.88 4.59
CA PHE A 91 -4.45 14.98 3.16
C PHE A 91 -5.00 16.31 2.60
N PRO A 92 -4.21 17.04 1.79
CA PRO A 92 -4.66 18.31 1.22
C PRO A 92 -5.74 18.15 0.14
N LYS A 93 -5.74 17.02 -0.57
CA LYS A 93 -6.65 16.72 -1.69
C LYS A 93 -6.76 15.24 -1.98
N LEU A 94 -7.72 14.87 -2.83
CA LEU A 94 -7.74 13.56 -3.49
C LEU A 94 -6.81 13.56 -4.71
N SER A 95 -5.98 12.54 -4.84
CA SER A 95 -5.09 12.32 -5.99
C SER A 95 -5.18 10.88 -6.46
N VAL A 96 -5.70 10.65 -7.66
CA VAL A 96 -5.82 9.32 -8.28
C VAL A 96 -5.04 9.32 -9.57
N LYS A 97 -4.00 8.47 -9.67
CA LYS A 97 -3.07 8.45 -10.80
C LYS A 97 -2.83 7.04 -11.29
N VAL A 98 -2.78 6.88 -12.62
CA VAL A 98 -2.22 5.69 -13.26
C VAL A 98 -0.70 5.82 -13.31
N ARG A 99 0.01 4.73 -13.10
CA ARG A 99 1.45 4.58 -13.16
C ARG A 99 1.82 3.28 -13.87
N ASP A 100 3.02 3.21 -14.40
CA ASP A 100 3.54 1.99 -15.02
C ASP A 100 3.79 0.91 -13.97
N GLU A 101 4.09 1.32 -12.72
CA GLU A 101 4.33 0.44 -11.58
C GLU A 101 3.43 0.85 -10.41
N ILE A 102 2.84 -0.14 -9.73
CA ILE A 102 2.07 0.08 -8.49
C ILE A 102 2.98 0.49 -7.32
N VAL A 103 4.21 -0.02 -7.31
CA VAL A 103 5.31 0.39 -6.43
C VAL A 103 6.43 0.88 -7.32
N SER A 104 6.87 2.13 -7.11
CA SER A 104 7.90 2.76 -7.96
C SER A 104 9.28 2.15 -7.70
N PHE A 105 9.49 0.94 -8.19
CA PHE A 105 10.78 0.24 -8.11
C PHE A 105 11.76 0.73 -9.18
N GLY A 106 11.24 1.20 -10.31
CA GLY A 106 12.05 1.63 -11.45
C GLY A 106 12.40 0.46 -12.39
N ALA A 107 11.67 -0.63 -12.31
CA ALA A 107 11.79 -1.83 -13.14
C ALA A 107 10.41 -2.23 -13.71
N PRO A 108 9.79 -1.38 -14.55
CA PRO A 108 8.47 -1.63 -15.07
C PRO A 108 8.44 -2.93 -15.89
N GLY A 109 7.49 -3.82 -15.56
CA GLY A 109 7.30 -5.10 -16.23
C GLY A 109 8.01 -6.30 -15.58
N GLU A 110 8.85 -6.10 -14.57
CA GLU A 110 9.46 -7.21 -13.82
C GLU A 110 8.47 -7.83 -12.82
N LEU A 111 7.56 -7.03 -12.26
CA LEU A 111 6.52 -7.54 -11.38
C LEU A 111 5.55 -8.42 -12.19
N ARG A 112 5.38 -9.65 -11.76
CA ARG A 112 4.36 -10.57 -12.29
C ARG A 112 3.24 -10.72 -11.28
N VAL A 113 2.01 -10.53 -11.75
CA VAL A 113 0.82 -10.61 -10.91
C VAL A 113 -0.21 -11.48 -11.64
N ASP A 114 -0.83 -12.38 -10.90
CA ASP A 114 -1.98 -13.18 -11.34
C ASP A 114 -3.21 -12.94 -10.45
N GLU A 115 -4.25 -13.73 -10.61
CA GLU A 115 -5.49 -13.64 -9.83
C GLU A 115 -5.30 -13.94 -8.32
N HIS A 116 -4.17 -14.54 -7.93
CA HIS A 116 -3.81 -14.86 -6.55
C HIS A 116 -2.86 -13.83 -5.94
N GLY A 117 -2.37 -12.85 -6.73
CA GLY A 117 -1.47 -11.79 -6.29
C GLY A 117 -0.11 -11.84 -6.96
N VAL A 118 0.95 -11.49 -6.24
CA VAL A 118 2.31 -11.47 -6.77
C VAL A 118 2.83 -12.89 -6.99
N VAL A 119 3.25 -13.18 -8.22
CA VAL A 119 3.84 -14.47 -8.60
C VAL A 119 5.32 -14.47 -8.23
N GLY A 120 5.71 -15.43 -7.39
CA GLY A 120 7.08 -15.55 -6.88
C GLY A 120 7.29 -14.72 -5.61
N GLY A 121 8.56 -14.45 -5.31
CA GLY A 121 8.94 -13.76 -4.07
C GLY A 121 9.20 -14.70 -2.90
N GLY A 122 9.47 -14.14 -1.73
CA GLY A 122 9.73 -14.88 -0.50
C GLY A 122 8.45 -15.30 0.23
N THR A 123 8.59 -16.30 1.08
CA THR A 123 7.51 -16.69 1.99
C THR A 123 7.31 -15.63 3.07
N ARG A 124 6.06 -15.19 3.26
CA ARG A 124 5.71 -14.27 4.34
C ARG A 124 5.66 -15.04 5.67
N LEU A 125 6.45 -14.60 6.63
CA LEU A 125 6.51 -15.21 7.95
C LEU A 125 5.75 -14.38 8.97
N THR A 126 5.09 -15.04 9.91
CA THR A 126 4.62 -14.42 11.15
C THR A 126 5.80 -14.17 12.10
N PRO A 127 5.66 -13.32 13.14
CA PRO A 127 6.70 -13.13 14.14
C PRO A 127 7.13 -14.44 14.82
N GLU A 128 6.19 -15.34 15.10
CA GLU A 128 6.43 -16.64 15.71
C GLU A 128 7.26 -17.56 14.79
N GLU A 129 6.90 -17.62 13.51
CA GLU A 129 7.64 -18.39 12.50
C GLU A 129 9.05 -17.83 12.31
N LEU A 130 9.20 -16.50 12.33
CA LEU A 130 10.51 -15.85 12.26
C LEU A 130 11.39 -16.20 13.48
N HIS A 131 10.83 -16.16 14.69
CA HIS A 131 11.55 -16.57 15.90
C HIS A 131 11.97 -18.05 15.80
N GLY A 132 11.06 -18.93 15.38
CA GLY A 132 11.40 -20.34 15.16
C GLY A 132 12.51 -20.55 14.13
N LEU A 133 12.52 -19.75 13.06
CA LEU A 133 13.58 -19.79 12.05
C LEU A 133 14.94 -19.36 12.61
N ILE A 134 14.96 -18.31 13.43
CA ILE A 134 16.17 -17.81 14.10
C ILE A 134 16.70 -18.85 15.08
N ASP A 135 15.82 -19.46 15.88
CA ASP A 135 16.20 -20.51 16.85
C ASP A 135 16.80 -21.74 16.16
N GLN A 136 16.31 -22.10 14.97
CA GLN A 136 16.77 -23.26 14.20
C GLN A 136 18.06 -23.01 13.44
N ARG A 137 18.24 -21.81 12.86
CA ARG A 137 19.32 -21.50 11.94
C ARG A 137 20.38 -20.55 12.50
N GLY A 138 20.08 -19.82 13.57
CA GLY A 138 21.04 -18.94 14.24
C GLY A 138 21.71 -17.94 13.29
N GLU A 139 23.02 -18.03 13.19
CA GLU A 139 23.85 -17.10 12.39
C GLU A 139 23.67 -17.25 10.87
N ASP A 140 23.05 -18.35 10.40
CA ASP A 140 22.73 -18.53 8.97
C ASP A 140 21.55 -17.67 8.50
N VAL A 141 20.84 -16.99 9.42
CA VAL A 141 19.76 -16.05 9.11
C VAL A 141 20.33 -14.67 8.88
N VAL A 142 20.26 -14.19 7.64
CA VAL A 142 20.65 -12.83 7.27
C VAL A 142 19.41 -11.97 7.13
N PHE A 143 19.35 -10.88 7.90
CA PHE A 143 18.34 -9.85 7.73
C PHE A 143 18.79 -8.85 6.68
N PHE A 144 17.93 -8.58 5.71
CA PHE A 144 18.12 -7.55 4.71
C PHE A 144 16.99 -6.52 4.80
N ASP A 145 17.32 -5.25 5.07
CA ASP A 145 16.32 -4.19 5.14
C ASP A 145 16.10 -3.59 3.75
N GLY A 146 15.01 -3.97 3.11
CA GLY A 146 14.64 -3.49 1.76
C GLY A 146 14.01 -2.09 1.75
N ARG A 147 14.06 -1.33 2.87
CA ARG A 147 13.63 0.07 2.92
C ARG A 147 14.80 0.99 2.60
N ASN A 148 14.51 2.29 2.36
CA ASN A 148 15.59 3.27 2.20
C ASN A 148 16.39 3.48 3.51
N ALA A 149 17.60 4.02 3.37
CA ALA A 149 18.52 4.18 4.49
C ALA A 149 17.96 5.03 5.65
N LEU A 150 17.16 6.07 5.34
CA LEU A 150 16.54 6.93 6.36
C LEU A 150 15.49 6.17 7.17
N GLU A 151 14.66 5.35 6.54
CA GLU A 151 13.68 4.52 7.24
C GLU A 151 14.35 3.48 8.15
N ALA A 152 15.47 2.89 7.68
CA ALA A 152 16.25 1.94 8.46
C ALA A 152 16.92 2.57 9.68
N GLN A 153 17.18 3.89 9.69
CA GLN A 153 17.71 4.62 10.84
C GLN A 153 16.67 4.76 11.96
N ILE A 154 15.38 4.83 11.65
CA ILE A 154 14.29 4.93 12.64
C ILE A 154 14.20 3.64 13.45
N GLY A 155 14.43 2.49 12.82
CA GLY A 155 14.45 1.18 13.45
C GLY A 155 14.60 0.07 12.43
N ARG A 156 15.37 -0.96 12.76
CA ARG A 156 15.65 -2.13 11.92
C ARG A 156 15.91 -3.36 12.76
N PHE A 157 15.90 -4.53 12.17
CA PHE A 157 16.36 -5.75 12.82
C PHE A 157 17.82 -5.63 13.21
N ARG A 158 18.17 -6.19 14.36
CA ARG A 158 19.57 -6.21 14.83
C ARG A 158 20.44 -6.96 13.82
N GLY A 159 21.54 -6.34 13.42
CA GLY A 159 22.47 -6.93 12.44
C GLY A 159 21.97 -6.92 10.99
N ALA A 160 20.84 -6.25 10.69
CA ALA A 160 20.35 -6.18 9.32
C ALA A 160 21.34 -5.47 8.38
N VAL A 161 21.53 -6.05 7.22
CA VAL A 161 22.20 -5.40 6.08
C VAL A 161 21.27 -4.30 5.58
N VAL A 162 21.75 -3.06 5.58
CA VAL A 162 21.02 -1.89 5.09
C VAL A 162 21.76 -1.35 3.88
N PRO A 163 21.18 -1.43 2.67
CA PRO A 163 21.77 -0.80 1.50
C PRO A 163 21.80 0.72 1.63
N ASP A 164 22.82 1.34 1.07
CA ASP A 164 22.92 2.80 1.01
C ASP A 164 22.05 3.33 -0.15
N THR A 165 20.75 3.33 0.08
CA THR A 165 19.75 3.77 -0.90
C THR A 165 18.91 4.90 -0.32
N GLU A 166 18.79 6.01 -1.06
CA GLU A 166 17.91 7.13 -0.68
C GLU A 166 16.47 6.89 -1.11
N THR A 167 16.28 6.18 -2.22
CA THR A 167 14.95 5.87 -2.78
C THR A 167 14.84 4.39 -3.14
N THR A 168 13.62 3.88 -3.24
CA THR A 168 13.34 2.52 -3.69
C THR A 168 13.91 2.21 -5.09
N ARG A 169 14.06 3.23 -5.93
CA ARG A 169 14.61 3.09 -7.29
C ARG A 169 16.13 2.80 -7.31
N ASP A 170 16.81 3.13 -6.25
CA ASP A 170 18.25 2.92 -6.16
C ASP A 170 18.59 1.43 -6.02
N PHE A 171 17.63 0.61 -5.53
CA PHE A 171 17.79 -0.85 -5.47
C PHE A 171 18.05 -1.51 -6.82
N VAL A 172 17.53 -0.95 -7.91
CA VAL A 172 17.75 -1.48 -9.27
C VAL A 172 19.21 -1.32 -9.73
N ARG A 173 19.99 -0.51 -9.00
CA ARG A 173 21.40 -0.20 -9.33
C ARG A 173 22.39 -0.95 -8.44
N LEU A 174 21.92 -1.67 -7.44
CA LEU A 174 22.72 -2.54 -6.58
C LEU A 174 22.96 -3.90 -7.23
#